data_5d658439456f16f002949ebb2af42d7a
#
_entry.id   5d658439456f16f002949ebb2af42d7a
#
_cell.length_a   1.000
_cell.length_b   1.000
_cell.length_c   1.000
_cell.angle_alpha   90.00
_cell.angle_beta   90.00
_cell.angle_gamma   90.00
#
_symmetry.space_group_name_H-M   'P 1'
#
loop_
_entity.id
_entity.type
_entity.pdbx_description
1 polymer ?
#
loop_
_entity_poly.entity_id
_entity_poly.type
_entity_poly.pdbx_seq_one_letter_code
_entity_poly.pdbx_strand_id
1 'polypeptide(L)'
;MTQPLPTWRSLLFVPVLAERFVAKAHTRGADAIILDLEDSIVPANKSAARAAVAAAVPRVAQRGPEGRGADVVVRINRPLDLAVPDIAAAVMPGVAALMLPKVMGPEHVRLLAELVTDRETALGMPIGHTRFLVLIEEPAALPHLFAIAAEPRMAGMSVGGEDMATELGAIPSADSMYVFAMQGLAACRAAGILPMGSMGQLAKIDDLDSYRAGLRRGRALGFTTAACIHPAHVPIINEEYGASAAELDRARRLLAAFDTAVAAGEGAVAFEGSMIDLPVVIRARRLLARAASWTKSGDDQR
;
A
#
# COMPACT_ATOMS: atom_id res chain seq x y z
N MET A 1 -9.28 20.26 -2.94
CA MET A 1 -9.52 19.00 -3.70
C MET A 1 -8.62 17.93 -3.09
N THR A 2 -9.17 16.79 -2.66
CA THR A 2 -8.38 15.68 -2.15
C THR A 2 -7.57 15.08 -3.30
N GLN A 3 -6.25 14.96 -3.12
CA GLN A 3 -5.39 14.29 -4.09
C GLN A 3 -5.88 12.85 -4.33
N PRO A 4 -5.81 12.32 -5.56
CA PRO A 4 -6.18 10.94 -5.84
C PRO A 4 -5.33 9.97 -5.00
N LEU A 5 -5.89 8.81 -4.69
CA LEU A 5 -5.15 7.76 -4.00
C LEU A 5 -4.05 7.20 -4.91
N PRO A 6 -2.92 6.82 -4.33
CA PRO A 6 -1.89 6.09 -5.07
C PRO A 6 -2.44 4.74 -5.56
N THR A 7 -1.85 4.22 -6.63
CA THR A 7 -2.25 2.93 -7.24
C THR A 7 -1.19 1.86 -7.07
N TRP A 8 -0.44 1.92 -5.97
CA TRP A 8 0.65 1.00 -5.67
C TRP A 8 0.18 -0.46 -5.63
N ARG A 9 0.95 -1.33 -6.27
CA ARG A 9 0.86 -2.79 -6.16
C ARG A 9 1.84 -3.29 -5.13
N SER A 10 3.12 -2.88 -5.27
CA SER A 10 4.23 -3.34 -4.44
C SER A 10 4.89 -2.20 -3.69
N LEU A 11 5.16 -2.44 -2.40
CA LEU A 11 5.94 -1.58 -1.54
C LEU A 11 7.13 -2.40 -0.99
N LEU A 12 8.36 -1.95 -1.23
CA LEU A 12 9.56 -2.67 -0.79
C LEU A 12 10.18 -1.99 0.44
N PHE A 13 10.27 -2.73 1.54
CA PHE A 13 11.01 -2.28 2.73
C PHE A 13 12.52 -2.20 2.47
N VAL A 14 13.11 -1.10 2.86
CA VAL A 14 14.55 -0.83 2.78
C VAL A 14 15.01 -0.18 4.08
N PRO A 15 15.81 -0.86 4.90
CA PRO A 15 16.41 -0.25 6.09
C PRO A 15 17.23 0.97 5.67
N VAL A 16 16.90 2.14 6.20
CA VAL A 16 17.50 3.42 5.73
C VAL A 16 19.03 3.50 5.89
N LEU A 17 19.57 2.79 6.87
CA LEU A 17 21.03 2.73 7.11
C LEU A 17 21.74 1.67 6.26
N ALA A 18 21.01 0.83 5.53
CA ALA A 18 21.60 -0.20 4.69
C ALA A 18 22.00 0.38 3.32
N GLU A 19 23.13 1.08 3.28
CA GLU A 19 23.64 1.81 2.10
C GLU A 19 23.57 0.98 0.81
N ARG A 20 23.96 -0.30 0.86
CA ARG A 20 23.92 -1.23 -0.29
C ARG A 20 22.51 -1.47 -0.84
N PHE A 21 21.46 -1.33 0.01
CA PHE A 21 20.07 -1.49 -0.40
C PHE A 21 19.48 -0.17 -0.89
N VAL A 22 19.73 0.93 -0.18
CA VAL A 22 19.33 2.29 -0.59
C VAL A 22 19.84 2.61 -2.00
N ALA A 23 21.12 2.34 -2.26
CA ALA A 23 21.74 2.61 -3.56
C ALA A 23 21.09 1.88 -4.75
N LYS A 24 20.45 0.74 -4.50
CA LYS A 24 19.84 -0.12 -5.54
C LYS A 24 18.32 -0.15 -5.51
N ALA A 25 17.68 0.52 -4.54
CA ALA A 25 16.22 0.43 -4.35
C ALA A 25 15.45 0.85 -5.60
N HIS A 26 15.83 1.94 -6.26
CA HIS A 26 15.22 2.46 -7.48
C HIS A 26 15.26 1.49 -8.66
N THR A 27 16.15 0.49 -8.66
CA THR A 27 16.26 -0.51 -9.74
C THR A 27 15.40 -1.74 -9.52
N ARG A 28 14.64 -1.83 -8.43
CA ARG A 28 13.89 -3.03 -8.04
C ARG A 28 12.50 -3.11 -8.65
N GLY A 29 12.02 -2.04 -9.28
CA GLY A 29 10.72 -2.00 -9.96
C GLY A 29 9.51 -1.99 -9.00
N ALA A 30 9.72 -1.65 -7.73
CA ALA A 30 8.62 -1.46 -6.77
C ALA A 30 7.88 -0.15 -7.09
N ASP A 31 6.56 -0.13 -6.91
CA ASP A 31 5.76 1.08 -7.08
C ASP A 31 6.05 2.09 -5.96
N ALA A 32 6.41 1.62 -4.75
CA ALA A 32 6.90 2.47 -3.67
C ALA A 32 8.04 1.80 -2.90
N ILE A 33 8.94 2.62 -2.34
CA ILE A 33 10.00 2.19 -1.42
C ILE A 33 9.66 2.67 -0.03
N ILE A 34 9.67 1.77 0.95
CA ILE A 34 9.48 2.08 2.37
C ILE A 34 10.87 2.21 3.00
N LEU A 35 11.30 3.43 3.28
CA LEU A 35 12.48 3.68 4.13
C LEU A 35 12.10 3.38 5.58
N ASP A 36 12.75 2.41 6.17
CA ASP A 36 12.37 1.91 7.49
C ASP A 36 13.21 2.55 8.60
N LEU A 37 12.52 3.14 9.59
CA LEU A 37 13.10 3.67 10.83
C LEU A 37 12.77 2.79 12.06
N GLU A 38 11.92 1.78 11.87
CA GLU A 38 11.38 0.97 12.98
C GLU A 38 12.21 -0.32 13.18
N ASP A 39 11.63 -1.49 13.00
CA ASP A 39 12.15 -2.78 13.44
C ASP A 39 13.51 -3.16 12.85
N SER A 40 13.80 -2.71 11.64
CA SER A 40 15.12 -2.97 11.02
C SER A 40 16.25 -2.14 11.63
N ILE A 41 15.95 -1.21 12.53
CA ILE A 41 16.92 -0.28 13.13
C ILE A 41 17.01 -0.52 14.64
N VAL A 42 18.17 -0.93 15.11
CA VAL A 42 18.41 -1.11 16.55
C VAL A 42 18.27 0.21 17.33
N PRO A 43 17.86 0.18 18.61
CA PRO A 43 17.58 1.39 19.41
C PRO A 43 18.71 2.43 19.38
N ALA A 44 19.96 2.01 19.48
CA ALA A 44 21.12 2.90 19.48
C ALA A 44 21.29 3.70 18.16
N ASN A 45 20.72 3.22 17.06
CA ASN A 45 20.89 3.82 15.74
C ASN A 45 19.66 4.63 15.27
N LYS A 46 18.60 4.76 16.08
CA LYS A 46 17.37 5.48 15.70
C LYS A 46 17.65 6.94 15.25
N SER A 47 18.52 7.65 15.98
CA SER A 47 18.89 9.02 15.63
C SER A 47 19.66 9.09 14.30
N ALA A 48 20.59 8.18 14.07
CA ALA A 48 21.34 8.11 12.81
C ALA A 48 20.44 7.74 11.63
N ALA A 49 19.50 6.80 11.83
CA ALA A 49 18.51 6.43 10.81
C ALA A 49 17.64 7.62 10.41
N ARG A 50 17.16 8.38 11.38
CA ARG A 50 16.39 9.61 11.16
C ARG A 50 17.16 10.64 10.35
N ALA A 51 18.42 10.88 10.70
CA ALA A 51 19.29 11.82 9.98
C ALA A 51 19.58 11.40 8.53
N ALA A 52 19.54 10.10 8.24
CA ALA A 52 19.79 9.56 6.90
C ALA A 52 18.62 9.73 5.92
N VAL A 53 17.40 9.99 6.39
CA VAL A 53 16.18 10.04 5.54
C VAL A 53 16.33 11.06 4.41
N ALA A 54 16.72 12.29 4.71
CA ALA A 54 16.82 13.35 3.73
C ALA A 54 17.79 13.04 2.57
N ALA A 55 18.89 12.34 2.85
CA ALA A 55 19.83 11.89 1.83
C ALA A 55 19.34 10.65 1.05
N ALA A 56 18.55 9.78 1.68
CA ALA A 56 18.04 8.57 1.06
C ALA A 56 16.88 8.84 0.09
N VAL A 57 15.96 9.76 0.43
CA VAL A 57 14.75 10.06 -0.36
C VAL A 57 15.05 10.29 -1.85
N PRO A 58 15.91 11.25 -2.27
CA PRO A 58 16.14 11.50 -3.68
C PRO A 58 16.82 10.31 -4.41
N ARG A 59 17.52 9.46 -3.69
CA ARG A 59 18.22 8.30 -4.24
C ARG A 59 17.27 7.15 -4.55
N VAL A 60 16.32 6.88 -3.68
CA VAL A 60 15.33 5.81 -3.89
C VAL A 60 14.22 6.22 -4.84
N ALA A 61 13.95 7.53 -4.97
CA ALA A 61 13.00 8.09 -5.92
C ALA A 61 13.52 8.20 -7.36
N GLN A 62 14.80 7.86 -7.61
CA GLN A 62 15.37 7.89 -8.95
C GLN A 62 14.59 6.98 -9.91
N ARG A 63 14.54 7.38 -11.18
CA ARG A 63 13.93 6.54 -12.21
C ARG A 63 14.75 5.26 -12.40
N GLY A 64 14.09 4.14 -12.31
CA GLY A 64 14.67 2.84 -12.60
C GLY A 64 14.88 2.61 -14.10
N PRO A 65 15.40 1.44 -14.50
CA PRO A 65 15.67 1.10 -15.92
C PRO A 65 14.43 1.19 -16.81
N GLU A 66 13.24 1.04 -16.26
CA GLU A 66 11.97 1.15 -16.98
C GLU A 66 11.45 2.60 -17.10
N GLY A 67 12.25 3.59 -16.71
CA GLY A 67 11.91 5.01 -16.78
C GLY A 67 10.93 5.47 -15.69
N ARG A 68 10.51 4.60 -14.78
CA ARG A 68 9.62 4.91 -13.66
C ARG A 68 10.42 5.11 -12.37
N GLY A 69 10.04 6.10 -11.56
CA GLY A 69 10.49 6.26 -10.19
C GLY A 69 9.51 5.59 -9.22
N ALA A 70 10.02 5.13 -8.09
CA ALA A 70 9.18 4.69 -6.99
C ALA A 70 8.75 5.90 -6.13
N ASP A 71 7.52 5.87 -5.64
CA ASP A 71 7.14 6.78 -4.56
C ASP A 71 7.90 6.44 -3.27
N VAL A 72 8.12 7.42 -2.42
CA VAL A 72 8.82 7.20 -1.15
C VAL A 72 7.83 7.23 0.00
N VAL A 73 7.88 6.17 0.79
CA VAL A 73 7.17 6.02 2.06
C VAL A 73 8.22 5.93 3.16
N VAL A 74 7.95 6.48 4.34
CA VAL A 74 8.82 6.32 5.51
C VAL A 74 8.03 5.62 6.61
N ARG A 75 8.50 4.45 7.07
CA ARG A 75 7.95 3.81 8.27
C ARG A 75 8.58 4.42 9.50
N ILE A 76 7.78 5.11 10.30
CA ILE A 76 8.21 5.75 11.55
C ILE A 76 8.10 4.79 12.72
N ASN A 77 8.66 5.17 13.87
CA ASN A 77 8.49 4.43 15.12
C ASN A 77 7.13 4.74 15.78
N ARG A 78 6.59 3.80 16.56
CA ARG A 78 5.32 3.98 17.28
C ARG A 78 5.46 4.82 18.57
N PRO A 79 6.46 4.60 19.48
CA PRO A 79 6.61 5.40 20.68
C PRO A 79 6.72 6.89 20.36
N LEU A 80 5.95 7.75 21.07
CA LEU A 80 5.83 9.18 20.75
C LEU A 80 7.15 9.94 20.82
N ASP A 81 8.03 9.57 21.74
CA ASP A 81 9.38 10.15 21.86
C ASP A 81 10.26 9.88 20.62
N LEU A 82 9.93 8.84 19.85
CA LEU A 82 10.55 8.54 18.56
C LEU A 82 9.70 9.02 17.38
N ALA A 83 8.38 8.86 17.44
CA ALA A 83 7.47 9.22 16.35
C ALA A 83 7.52 10.71 16.01
N VAL A 84 7.50 11.59 17.02
CA VAL A 84 7.53 13.04 16.81
C VAL A 84 8.78 13.50 16.06
N PRO A 85 10.01 13.17 16.48
CA PRO A 85 11.20 13.53 15.71
C PRO A 85 11.31 12.78 14.37
N ASP A 86 10.73 11.58 14.22
CA ASP A 86 10.67 10.88 12.94
C ASP A 86 9.78 11.63 11.95
N ILE A 87 8.60 12.11 12.37
CA ILE A 87 7.71 12.95 11.56
C ILE A 87 8.44 14.22 11.11
N ALA A 88 9.13 14.88 12.05
CA ALA A 88 9.89 16.09 11.73
C ALA A 88 10.96 15.88 10.64
N ALA A 89 11.56 14.68 10.59
CA ALA A 89 12.56 14.33 9.60
C ALA A 89 11.96 13.78 8.29
N ALA A 90 10.86 13.05 8.37
CA ALA A 90 10.28 12.33 7.23
C ALA A 90 9.25 13.14 6.43
N VAL A 91 8.57 14.13 7.04
CA VAL A 91 7.67 15.03 6.31
C VAL A 91 8.50 16.06 5.57
N MET A 92 8.66 15.83 4.27
CA MET A 92 9.45 16.65 3.37
C MET A 92 8.99 16.45 1.91
N PRO A 93 9.31 17.36 0.98
CA PRO A 93 9.09 17.15 -0.44
C PRO A 93 9.74 15.84 -0.93
N GLY A 94 9.00 15.05 -1.70
CA GLY A 94 9.46 13.75 -2.21
C GLY A 94 9.05 12.54 -1.34
N VAL A 95 8.49 12.75 -0.14
CA VAL A 95 7.87 11.68 0.66
C VAL A 95 6.36 11.71 0.47
N ALA A 96 5.81 10.66 -0.15
CA ALA A 96 4.39 10.57 -0.47
C ALA A 96 3.52 10.15 0.73
N ALA A 97 4.07 9.31 1.62
CA ALA A 97 3.34 8.82 2.79
C ALA A 97 4.25 8.46 3.96
N LEU A 98 3.67 8.49 5.16
CA LEU A 98 4.22 7.82 6.34
C LEU A 98 3.51 6.49 6.56
N MET A 99 4.26 5.45 6.92
CA MET A 99 3.71 4.20 7.41
C MET A 99 3.74 4.21 8.93
N LEU A 100 2.55 4.07 9.52
CA LEU A 100 2.32 4.15 10.96
C LEU A 100 2.15 2.73 11.51
N PRO A 101 3.15 2.17 12.21
CA PRO A 101 3.05 0.84 12.80
C PRO A 101 2.23 0.87 14.10
N LYS A 102 1.67 -0.25 14.48
CA LYS A 102 1.07 -0.52 15.79
C LYS A 102 0.08 0.58 16.22
N VAL A 103 -0.78 1.00 15.28
CA VAL A 103 -1.80 2.03 15.54
C VAL A 103 -2.84 1.48 16.50
N MET A 104 -3.16 2.25 17.54
CA MET A 104 -4.00 1.83 18.65
C MET A 104 -5.49 2.23 18.48
N GLY A 105 -5.76 3.30 17.74
CA GLY A 105 -7.11 3.83 17.56
C GLY A 105 -7.14 5.07 16.67
N PRO A 106 -8.34 5.61 16.39
CA PRO A 106 -8.50 6.78 15.52
C PRO A 106 -7.85 8.04 16.10
N GLU A 107 -7.88 8.23 17.42
CA GLU A 107 -7.25 9.38 18.09
C GLU A 107 -5.73 9.40 17.88
N HIS A 108 -5.09 8.22 17.90
CA HIS A 108 -3.65 8.11 17.61
C HIS A 108 -3.34 8.62 16.20
N VAL A 109 -4.12 8.22 15.19
CA VAL A 109 -3.96 8.70 13.80
C VAL A 109 -4.20 10.20 13.71
N ARG A 110 -5.22 10.71 14.38
CA ARG A 110 -5.59 12.14 14.38
C ARG A 110 -4.50 13.02 14.97
N LEU A 111 -3.94 12.65 16.12
CA LEU A 111 -2.82 13.38 16.75
C LEU A 111 -1.59 13.42 15.85
N LEU A 112 -1.24 12.30 15.20
CA LEU A 112 -0.14 12.29 14.25
C LEU A 112 -0.45 13.13 12.98
N ALA A 113 -1.71 13.19 12.56
CA ALA A 113 -2.13 14.03 11.44
C ALA A 113 -1.99 15.53 11.73
N GLU A 114 -2.21 15.97 12.97
CA GLU A 114 -1.97 17.34 13.42
C GLU A 114 -0.48 17.68 13.29
N LEU A 115 0.41 16.86 13.83
CA LEU A 115 1.87 17.05 13.72
C LEU A 115 2.36 17.11 12.26
N VAL A 116 1.81 16.27 11.39
CA VAL A 116 2.13 16.29 9.96
C VAL A 116 1.64 17.58 9.30
N THR A 117 0.44 18.08 9.69
CA THR A 117 -0.11 19.34 9.19
C THR A 117 0.77 20.54 9.59
N ASP A 118 1.20 20.58 10.84
CA ASP A 118 2.11 21.63 11.34
C ASP A 118 3.43 21.60 10.57
N ARG A 119 3.97 20.40 10.33
CA ARG A 119 5.22 20.25 9.59
C ARG A 119 5.09 20.63 8.11
N GLU A 120 4.02 20.24 7.44
CA GLU A 120 3.73 20.67 6.05
C GLU A 120 3.62 22.18 5.98
N THR A 121 2.90 22.79 6.93
CA THR A 121 2.74 24.26 7.02
C THR A 121 4.09 24.95 7.20
N ALA A 122 4.93 24.48 8.13
CA ALA A 122 6.25 25.02 8.37
C ALA A 122 7.20 24.95 7.16
N LEU A 123 6.98 23.95 6.29
CA LEU A 123 7.76 23.75 5.06
C LEU A 123 7.14 24.40 3.81
N GLY A 124 5.98 25.07 3.93
CA GLY A 124 5.25 25.61 2.80
C GLY A 124 4.73 24.53 1.83
N MET A 125 4.55 23.31 2.30
CA MET A 125 3.99 22.21 1.52
C MET A 125 2.46 22.28 1.49
N PRO A 126 1.80 21.72 0.46
CA PRO A 126 0.35 21.58 0.47
C PRO A 126 -0.11 20.73 1.65
N ILE A 127 -1.05 21.23 2.45
CA ILE A 127 -1.65 20.47 3.55
C ILE A 127 -2.35 19.24 2.98
N GLY A 128 -2.06 18.06 3.56
CA GLY A 128 -2.58 16.78 3.08
C GLY A 128 -1.70 16.13 2.01
N HIS A 129 -0.54 16.68 1.70
CA HIS A 129 0.44 16.07 0.79
C HIS A 129 0.89 14.70 1.31
N THR A 130 1.35 14.64 2.55
CA THR A 130 1.84 13.41 3.17
C THR A 130 0.67 12.55 3.64
N ARG A 131 0.51 11.37 3.05
CA ARG A 131 -0.55 10.41 3.36
C ARG A 131 -0.14 9.44 4.46
N PHE A 132 -1.09 8.62 4.94
CA PHE A 132 -0.85 7.57 5.92
C PHE A 132 -1.16 6.19 5.36
N LEU A 133 -0.22 5.26 5.59
CA LEU A 133 -0.42 3.82 5.52
C LEU A 133 -0.39 3.29 6.95
N VAL A 134 -1.45 2.65 7.39
CA VAL A 134 -1.59 2.19 8.77
C VAL A 134 -1.43 0.69 8.87
N LEU A 135 -0.66 0.24 9.86
CA LEU A 135 -0.51 -1.17 10.20
C LEU A 135 -1.25 -1.42 11.52
N ILE A 136 -2.24 -2.31 11.48
CA ILE A 136 -2.97 -2.82 12.64
C ILE A 136 -2.34 -4.14 13.03
N GLU A 137 -1.57 -4.10 14.09
CA GLU A 137 -0.67 -5.17 14.53
C GLU A 137 -0.95 -5.59 15.98
N GLU A 138 -1.88 -4.89 16.64
CA GLU A 138 -2.30 -5.16 18.01
C GLU A 138 -3.80 -5.50 18.08
N PRO A 139 -4.22 -6.55 18.81
CA PRO A 139 -5.63 -6.95 18.93
C PRO A 139 -6.54 -5.85 19.48
N ALA A 140 -6.02 -4.99 20.37
CA ALA A 140 -6.77 -3.88 20.94
C ALA A 140 -7.27 -2.86 19.91
N ALA A 141 -6.63 -2.76 18.75
CA ALA A 141 -7.03 -1.88 17.66
C ALA A 141 -8.16 -2.44 16.78
N LEU A 142 -8.41 -3.75 16.82
CA LEU A 142 -9.39 -4.43 15.96
C LEU A 142 -10.82 -3.83 16.05
N PRO A 143 -11.35 -3.49 17.23
CA PRO A 143 -12.67 -2.87 17.35
C PRO A 143 -12.78 -1.50 16.64
N HIS A 144 -11.66 -0.87 16.31
CA HIS A 144 -11.60 0.50 15.80
C HIS A 144 -11.31 0.59 14.28
N LEU A 145 -11.25 -0.52 13.56
CA LEU A 145 -10.81 -0.58 12.15
C LEU A 145 -11.52 0.43 11.24
N PHE A 146 -12.86 0.52 11.32
CA PHE A 146 -13.64 1.44 10.49
C PHE A 146 -13.40 2.91 10.87
N ALA A 147 -13.27 3.20 12.15
CA ALA A 147 -12.96 4.55 12.62
C ALA A 147 -11.55 4.99 12.21
N ILE A 148 -10.55 4.10 12.38
CA ILE A 148 -9.18 4.33 11.92
C ILE A 148 -9.14 4.57 10.40
N ALA A 149 -9.81 3.74 9.61
CA ALA A 149 -9.83 3.86 8.16
C ALA A 149 -10.45 5.18 7.66
N ALA A 150 -11.34 5.79 8.44
CA ALA A 150 -12.01 7.04 8.12
C ALA A 150 -11.24 8.30 8.55
N GLU A 151 -10.12 8.16 9.24
CA GLU A 151 -9.33 9.30 9.73
C GLU A 151 -8.66 10.08 8.58
N PRO A 152 -8.29 11.35 8.81
CA PRO A 152 -7.61 12.16 7.81
C PRO A 152 -6.32 11.52 7.30
N ARG A 153 -5.94 11.84 6.05
CA ARG A 153 -4.70 11.43 5.38
C ARG A 153 -4.60 9.94 5.06
N MET A 154 -5.57 9.12 5.45
CA MET A 154 -5.53 7.68 5.17
C MET A 154 -5.46 7.40 3.67
N ALA A 155 -4.46 6.61 3.26
CA ALA A 155 -4.30 6.10 1.90
C ALA A 155 -4.44 4.58 1.84
N GLY A 156 -4.08 3.88 2.91
CA GLY A 156 -4.19 2.43 2.96
C GLY A 156 -4.05 1.88 4.38
N MET A 157 -4.50 0.65 4.57
CA MET A 157 -4.40 -0.04 5.85
C MET A 157 -4.13 -1.53 5.62
N SER A 158 -3.26 -2.10 6.46
CA SER A 158 -3.02 -3.53 6.59
C SER A 158 -3.40 -4.00 7.98
N VAL A 159 -3.96 -5.19 8.09
CA VAL A 159 -4.32 -5.82 9.38
C VAL A 159 -3.70 -7.20 9.43
N GLY A 160 -3.00 -7.49 10.52
CA GLY A 160 -2.37 -8.78 10.77
C GLY A 160 -0.84 -8.72 10.73
N GLY A 161 -0.23 -9.80 10.28
CA GLY A 161 1.22 -9.97 10.23
C GLY A 161 1.79 -10.69 11.44
N GLU A 162 3.12 -10.66 11.55
CA GLU A 162 3.87 -11.37 12.60
C GLU A 162 3.58 -10.80 13.99
N ASP A 163 3.51 -9.45 14.12
CA ASP A 163 3.23 -8.80 15.40
C ASP A 163 1.84 -9.15 15.92
N MET A 164 0.80 -9.07 15.08
CA MET A 164 -0.56 -9.48 15.45
C MET A 164 -0.60 -10.96 15.89
N ALA A 165 0.07 -11.85 15.17
CA ALA A 165 0.11 -13.26 15.54
C ALA A 165 0.82 -13.47 16.86
N THR A 166 1.90 -12.75 17.12
CA THR A 166 2.64 -12.75 18.36
C THR A 166 1.75 -12.34 19.53
N GLU A 167 1.04 -11.22 19.40
CA GLU A 167 0.12 -10.71 20.44
C GLU A 167 -1.05 -11.68 20.71
N LEU A 168 -1.50 -12.41 19.68
CA LEU A 168 -2.54 -13.43 19.80
C LEU A 168 -2.03 -14.77 20.34
N GLY A 169 -0.71 -14.96 20.47
CA GLY A 169 -0.11 -16.27 20.77
C GLY A 169 -0.34 -17.30 19.65
N ALA A 170 -0.53 -16.84 18.41
CA ALA A 170 -0.82 -17.68 17.27
C ALA A 170 0.41 -17.90 16.39
N ILE A 171 0.39 -18.97 15.59
CA ILE A 171 1.36 -19.15 14.50
C ILE A 171 0.86 -18.35 13.29
N PRO A 172 1.68 -17.43 12.71
CA PRO A 172 1.29 -16.65 11.55
C PRO A 172 0.92 -17.57 10.38
N SER A 173 -0.30 -17.46 9.90
CA SER A 173 -0.80 -18.22 8.76
C SER A 173 -1.96 -17.49 8.09
N ALA A 174 -2.30 -17.90 6.86
CA ALA A 174 -3.49 -17.39 6.21
C ALA A 174 -4.75 -17.64 7.04
N ASP A 175 -4.84 -18.77 7.74
CA ASP A 175 -6.04 -19.14 8.51
C ASP A 175 -6.13 -18.35 9.82
N SER A 176 -5.03 -18.18 10.55
CA SER A 176 -5.04 -17.41 11.82
C SER A 176 -5.32 -15.92 11.60
N MET A 177 -4.95 -15.36 10.43
CA MET A 177 -5.12 -13.95 10.11
C MET A 177 -6.35 -13.64 9.25
N TYR A 178 -7.04 -14.64 8.69
CA TYR A 178 -8.10 -14.44 7.71
C TYR A 178 -9.21 -13.50 8.18
N VAL A 179 -9.77 -13.73 9.36
CA VAL A 179 -10.91 -12.95 9.87
C VAL A 179 -10.53 -11.48 10.03
N PHE A 180 -9.37 -11.20 10.61
CA PHE A 180 -8.89 -9.84 10.84
C PHE A 180 -8.56 -9.12 9.53
N ALA A 181 -7.91 -9.82 8.61
CA ALA A 181 -7.59 -9.30 7.29
C ALA A 181 -8.85 -8.95 6.48
N MET A 182 -9.92 -9.75 6.57
CA MET A 182 -11.20 -9.48 5.90
C MET A 182 -11.95 -8.31 6.54
N GLN A 183 -11.90 -8.16 7.85
CA GLN A 183 -12.47 -6.98 8.54
C GLN A 183 -11.73 -5.70 8.11
N GLY A 184 -10.39 -5.74 8.08
CA GLY A 184 -9.58 -4.62 7.60
C GLY A 184 -9.87 -4.27 6.14
N LEU A 185 -10.00 -5.28 5.27
CA LEU A 185 -10.39 -5.06 3.87
C LEU A 185 -11.76 -4.39 3.76
N ALA A 186 -12.74 -4.81 4.55
CA ALA A 186 -14.07 -4.20 4.58
C ALA A 186 -14.01 -2.73 5.03
N ALA A 187 -13.23 -2.42 6.08
CA ALA A 187 -13.02 -1.06 6.55
C ALA A 187 -12.33 -0.18 5.49
N CYS A 188 -11.30 -0.69 4.82
CA CYS A 188 -10.65 0.01 3.70
C CYS A 188 -11.63 0.32 2.57
N ARG A 189 -12.48 -0.64 2.20
CA ARG A 189 -13.47 -0.44 1.12
C ARG A 189 -14.55 0.56 1.50
N ALA A 190 -14.99 0.56 2.76
CA ALA A 190 -15.94 1.54 3.28
C ALA A 190 -15.38 2.96 3.25
N ALA A 191 -14.11 3.13 3.62
CA ALA A 191 -13.42 4.43 3.62
C ALA A 191 -12.87 4.83 2.24
N GLY A 192 -12.88 3.94 1.25
CA GLY A 192 -12.34 4.20 -0.08
C GLY A 192 -10.81 4.24 -0.16
N ILE A 193 -10.09 3.61 0.79
CA ILE A 193 -8.63 3.53 0.83
C ILE A 193 -8.10 2.18 0.34
N LEU A 194 -6.77 2.05 0.19
CA LEU A 194 -6.12 0.83 -0.30
C LEU A 194 -6.17 -0.30 0.75
N PRO A 195 -6.80 -1.45 0.46
CA PRO A 195 -6.63 -2.65 1.28
C PRO A 195 -5.26 -3.26 0.98
N MET A 196 -4.38 -3.22 1.97
CA MET A 196 -3.02 -3.74 1.88
C MET A 196 -2.94 -5.11 2.55
N GLY A 197 -2.29 -6.06 1.90
CA GLY A 197 -2.06 -7.39 2.46
C GLY A 197 -1.90 -8.47 1.41
N SER A 198 -1.57 -9.67 1.88
CA SER A 198 -1.55 -10.91 1.12
C SER A 198 -2.02 -12.04 2.04
N MET A 199 -2.36 -13.20 1.45
CA MET A 199 -2.69 -14.41 2.21
C MET A 199 -1.51 -15.38 2.25
N GLY A 200 -0.28 -14.88 2.22
CA GLY A 200 0.97 -15.61 2.29
C GLY A 200 1.83 -15.19 3.47
N GLN A 201 2.86 -15.97 3.77
CA GLN A 201 3.86 -15.66 4.80
C GLN A 201 4.95 -14.76 4.20
N LEU A 202 5.10 -13.54 4.70
CA LEU A 202 6.13 -12.59 4.25
C LEU A 202 7.55 -13.05 4.61
N ALA A 203 7.70 -13.80 5.69
CA ALA A 203 9.01 -14.22 6.21
C ALA A 203 9.69 -15.32 5.40
N LYS A 204 8.97 -16.09 4.57
CA LYS A 204 9.54 -17.13 3.72
C LYS A 204 10.06 -16.55 2.40
N ILE A 205 11.33 -16.18 2.38
CA ILE A 205 11.95 -15.48 1.24
C ILE A 205 12.16 -16.42 0.04
N ASP A 206 12.42 -17.72 0.28
CA ASP A 206 12.86 -18.66 -0.75
C ASP A 206 11.70 -19.43 -1.41
N ASP A 207 10.50 -19.43 -0.82
CA ASP A 207 9.33 -20.13 -1.34
C ASP A 207 8.46 -19.20 -2.19
N LEU A 208 8.95 -18.89 -3.39
CA LEU A 208 8.27 -17.96 -4.31
C LEU A 208 6.93 -18.49 -4.83
N ASP A 209 6.75 -19.79 -4.94
CA ASP A 209 5.49 -20.39 -5.39
C ASP A 209 4.39 -20.25 -4.33
N SER A 210 4.71 -20.54 -3.07
CA SER A 210 3.79 -20.32 -1.94
C SER A 210 3.46 -18.82 -1.79
N TYR A 211 4.45 -17.95 -1.97
CA TYR A 211 4.25 -16.51 -1.94
C TYR A 211 3.28 -16.05 -3.03
N ARG A 212 3.48 -16.51 -4.27
CA ARG A 212 2.58 -16.24 -5.40
C ARG A 212 1.16 -16.74 -5.15
N ALA A 213 1.01 -17.96 -4.62
CA ALA A 213 -0.30 -18.52 -4.27
C ALA A 213 -1.02 -17.65 -3.22
N GLY A 214 -0.30 -17.16 -2.21
CA GLY A 214 -0.82 -16.24 -1.21
C GLY A 214 -1.31 -14.91 -1.81
N LEU A 215 -0.56 -14.34 -2.76
CA LEU A 215 -0.98 -13.14 -3.48
C LEU A 215 -2.22 -13.36 -4.34
N ARG A 216 -2.29 -14.47 -5.09
CA ARG A 216 -3.47 -14.83 -5.87
C ARG A 216 -4.72 -14.97 -5.00
N ARG A 217 -4.59 -15.64 -3.85
CA ARG A 217 -5.67 -15.74 -2.87
C ARG A 217 -6.06 -14.35 -2.35
N GLY A 218 -5.08 -13.52 -1.99
CA GLY A 218 -5.30 -12.15 -1.56
C GLY A 218 -6.04 -11.31 -2.61
N ARG A 219 -5.60 -11.38 -3.88
CA ARG A 219 -6.27 -10.69 -5.00
C ARG A 219 -7.73 -11.15 -5.15
N ALA A 220 -7.98 -12.45 -5.08
CA ALA A 220 -9.33 -13.01 -5.18
C ALA A 220 -10.26 -12.51 -4.06
N LEU A 221 -9.71 -12.26 -2.88
CA LEU A 221 -10.43 -11.67 -1.74
C LEU A 221 -10.63 -10.14 -1.87
N GLY A 222 -9.82 -9.46 -2.69
CA GLY A 222 -9.97 -8.03 -2.95
C GLY A 222 -8.81 -7.14 -2.51
N PHE A 223 -7.69 -7.71 -2.04
CA PHE A 223 -6.46 -6.95 -1.80
C PHE A 223 -5.88 -6.45 -3.11
N THR A 224 -5.21 -5.31 -3.05
CA THR A 224 -4.71 -4.62 -4.24
C THR A 224 -3.27 -4.15 -4.12
N THR A 225 -2.71 -4.23 -2.94
CA THR A 225 -1.40 -3.69 -2.57
C THR A 225 -0.76 -4.63 -1.56
N ALA A 226 0.53 -4.90 -1.70
CA ALA A 226 1.29 -5.67 -0.72
C ALA A 226 2.66 -5.03 -0.46
N ALA A 227 3.10 -5.08 0.80
CA ALA A 227 4.48 -4.79 1.17
C ALA A 227 5.32 -6.07 1.14
N CYS A 228 6.63 -5.95 0.88
CA CYS A 228 7.58 -7.06 0.93
C CYS A 228 8.93 -6.60 1.47
N ILE A 229 9.66 -7.57 2.05
CA ILE A 229 10.99 -7.35 2.64
C ILE A 229 12.14 -7.80 1.73
N HIS A 230 11.83 -8.45 0.61
CA HIS A 230 12.85 -8.94 -0.32
C HIS A 230 12.56 -8.51 -1.76
N PRO A 231 13.57 -8.03 -2.52
CA PRO A 231 13.35 -7.52 -3.87
C PRO A 231 12.88 -8.58 -4.89
N ALA A 232 13.12 -9.87 -4.67
CA ALA A 232 12.60 -10.93 -5.54
C ALA A 232 11.06 -11.05 -5.49
N HIS A 233 10.42 -10.55 -4.45
CA HIS A 233 8.96 -10.52 -4.31
C HIS A 233 8.29 -9.42 -5.15
N VAL A 234 9.01 -8.34 -5.44
CA VAL A 234 8.47 -7.18 -6.17
C VAL A 234 7.85 -7.54 -7.52
N PRO A 235 8.56 -8.25 -8.44
CA PRO A 235 7.97 -8.61 -9.72
C PRO A 235 6.74 -9.52 -9.56
N ILE A 236 6.73 -10.41 -8.57
CA ILE A 236 5.61 -11.30 -8.31
C ILE A 236 4.37 -10.50 -7.85
N ILE A 237 4.56 -9.52 -6.95
CA ILE A 237 3.46 -8.65 -6.52
C ILE A 237 2.93 -7.83 -7.71
N ASN A 238 3.83 -7.23 -8.49
CA ASN A 238 3.46 -6.42 -9.65
C ASN A 238 2.67 -7.21 -10.69
N GLU A 239 3.02 -8.49 -10.88
CA GLU A 239 2.31 -9.41 -11.77
C GLU A 239 0.94 -9.78 -11.18
N GLU A 240 0.89 -10.28 -9.95
CA GLU A 240 -0.33 -10.84 -9.36
C GLU A 240 -1.35 -9.73 -8.97
N TYR A 241 -0.90 -8.56 -8.52
CA TYR A 241 -1.78 -7.41 -8.21
C TYR A 241 -1.91 -6.42 -9.38
N GLY A 242 -1.23 -6.70 -10.47
CA GLY A 242 -1.38 -6.03 -11.74
C GLY A 242 -2.58 -6.52 -12.55
N ALA A 243 -2.52 -6.31 -13.86
CA ALA A 243 -3.49 -6.83 -14.81
C ALA A 243 -2.76 -7.31 -16.07
N SER A 244 -3.05 -8.54 -16.50
CA SER A 244 -2.53 -9.07 -17.75
C SER A 244 -3.20 -8.41 -18.96
N ALA A 245 -2.54 -8.44 -20.10
CA ALA A 245 -3.12 -7.96 -21.35
C ALA A 245 -4.44 -8.66 -21.69
N ALA A 246 -4.55 -9.95 -21.41
CA ALA A 246 -5.78 -10.74 -21.61
C ALA A 246 -6.93 -10.28 -20.70
N GLU A 247 -6.64 -9.97 -19.43
CA GLU A 247 -7.65 -9.45 -18.49
C GLU A 247 -8.14 -8.06 -18.93
N LEU A 248 -7.23 -7.20 -19.39
CA LEU A 248 -7.59 -5.86 -19.88
C LEU A 248 -8.41 -5.93 -21.17
N ASP A 249 -8.04 -6.80 -22.10
CA ASP A 249 -8.82 -7.03 -23.33
C ASP A 249 -10.21 -7.56 -23.00
N ARG A 250 -10.30 -8.58 -22.15
CA ARG A 250 -11.58 -9.13 -21.70
C ARG A 250 -12.45 -8.07 -21.04
N ALA A 251 -11.87 -7.22 -20.17
CA ALA A 251 -12.61 -6.13 -19.53
C ALA A 251 -13.17 -5.13 -20.56
N ARG A 252 -12.39 -4.76 -21.61
CA ARG A 252 -12.89 -3.87 -22.68
C ARG A 252 -14.02 -4.50 -23.46
N ARG A 253 -13.90 -5.77 -23.87
CA ARG A 253 -14.96 -6.51 -24.60
C ARG A 253 -16.22 -6.64 -23.77
N LEU A 254 -16.08 -6.92 -22.46
CA LEU A 254 -17.21 -6.98 -21.54
C LEU A 254 -17.95 -5.65 -21.46
N LEU A 255 -17.24 -4.53 -21.32
CA LEU A 255 -17.85 -3.20 -21.28
C LEU A 255 -18.58 -2.87 -22.59
N ALA A 256 -17.97 -3.16 -23.73
CA ALA A 256 -18.59 -2.94 -25.05
C ALA A 256 -19.91 -3.75 -25.19
N ALA A 257 -19.91 -5.02 -24.77
CA ALA A 257 -21.09 -5.86 -24.80
C ALA A 257 -22.22 -5.30 -23.90
N PHE A 258 -21.86 -4.86 -22.69
CA PHE A 258 -22.83 -4.26 -21.75
C PHE A 258 -23.39 -2.93 -22.27
N ASP A 259 -22.52 -2.04 -22.82
CA ASP A 259 -22.96 -0.75 -23.37
C ASP A 259 -23.93 -0.95 -24.55
N THR A 260 -23.73 -1.99 -25.37
CA THR A 260 -24.65 -2.38 -26.45
C THR A 260 -26.01 -2.82 -25.91
N ALA A 261 -26.03 -3.64 -24.86
CA ALA A 261 -27.26 -4.08 -24.21
C ALA A 261 -28.03 -2.91 -23.57
N VAL A 262 -27.33 -2.00 -22.91
CA VAL A 262 -27.93 -0.78 -22.33
C VAL A 262 -28.56 0.08 -23.44
N ALA A 263 -27.91 0.23 -24.59
CA ALA A 263 -28.47 0.96 -25.72
C ALA A 263 -29.75 0.30 -26.28
N ALA A 264 -29.89 -1.03 -26.10
CA ALA A 264 -31.11 -1.80 -26.46
C ALA A 264 -32.19 -1.81 -25.33
N GLY A 265 -31.90 -1.13 -24.20
CA GLY A 265 -32.83 -1.06 -23.06
C GLY A 265 -32.69 -2.22 -22.08
N GLU A 266 -31.64 -3.01 -22.15
CA GLU A 266 -31.39 -4.19 -21.31
C GLU A 266 -30.42 -3.84 -20.17
N GLY A 267 -30.74 -4.24 -18.93
CA GLY A 267 -29.88 -4.01 -17.75
C GLY A 267 -28.85 -5.11 -17.48
N ALA A 268 -28.86 -6.19 -18.26
CA ALA A 268 -27.95 -7.33 -18.17
C ALA A 268 -27.76 -8.00 -19.52
N VAL A 269 -26.61 -8.66 -19.72
CA VAL A 269 -26.29 -9.33 -20.99
C VAL A 269 -25.52 -10.62 -20.73
N ALA A 270 -25.70 -11.63 -21.58
CA ALA A 270 -24.86 -12.83 -21.59
C ALA A 270 -23.51 -12.51 -22.26
N PHE A 271 -22.41 -12.83 -21.58
CA PHE A 271 -21.06 -12.64 -22.09
C PHE A 271 -20.17 -13.81 -21.64
N GLU A 272 -19.57 -14.50 -22.59
CA GLU A 272 -18.68 -15.66 -22.36
C GLU A 272 -19.28 -16.68 -21.39
N GLY A 273 -20.56 -17.01 -21.54
CA GLY A 273 -21.26 -18.00 -20.73
C GLY A 273 -21.70 -17.53 -19.32
N SER A 274 -21.53 -16.24 -19.02
CA SER A 274 -21.92 -15.65 -17.73
C SER A 274 -22.87 -14.48 -17.94
N MET A 275 -23.78 -14.25 -16.96
CA MET A 275 -24.61 -13.05 -16.91
C MET A 275 -23.77 -11.87 -16.42
N ILE A 276 -23.79 -10.77 -17.16
CA ILE A 276 -23.11 -9.51 -16.83
C ILE A 276 -24.15 -8.48 -16.45
N ASP A 277 -23.99 -7.93 -15.27
CA ASP A 277 -24.78 -6.85 -14.68
C ASP A 277 -23.86 -5.71 -14.17
N LEU A 278 -24.46 -4.68 -13.59
CA LEU A 278 -23.75 -3.50 -13.11
C LEU A 278 -22.58 -3.80 -12.14
N PRO A 279 -22.68 -4.69 -11.14
CA PRO A 279 -21.55 -5.08 -10.29
C PRO A 279 -20.34 -5.60 -11.06
N VAL A 280 -20.55 -6.39 -12.11
CA VAL A 280 -19.49 -6.95 -12.94
C VAL A 280 -18.84 -5.82 -13.77
N VAL A 281 -19.64 -4.94 -14.33
CA VAL A 281 -19.20 -3.76 -15.09
C VAL A 281 -18.35 -2.82 -14.23
N ILE A 282 -18.76 -2.56 -12.99
CA ILE A 282 -18.01 -1.74 -12.05
C ILE A 282 -16.61 -2.34 -11.77
N ARG A 283 -16.51 -3.66 -11.60
CA ARG A 283 -15.22 -4.35 -11.43
C ARG A 283 -14.32 -4.19 -12.66
N ALA A 284 -14.87 -4.35 -13.87
CA ALA A 284 -14.14 -4.17 -15.11
C ALA A 284 -13.62 -2.74 -15.29
N ARG A 285 -14.46 -1.73 -15.02
CA ARG A 285 -14.07 -0.30 -15.06
C ARG A 285 -12.95 0.02 -14.05
N ARG A 286 -13.04 -0.50 -12.82
CA ARG A 286 -12.01 -0.32 -11.79
C ARG A 286 -10.67 -0.95 -12.21
N LEU A 287 -10.69 -2.13 -12.84
CA LEU A 287 -9.49 -2.79 -13.35
C LEU A 287 -8.80 -1.93 -14.42
N LEU A 288 -9.55 -1.45 -15.40
CA LEU A 288 -9.02 -0.60 -16.48
C LEU A 288 -8.49 0.73 -15.95
N ALA A 289 -9.21 1.38 -15.02
CA ALA A 289 -8.77 2.64 -14.43
C ALA A 289 -7.44 2.49 -13.65
N ARG A 290 -7.28 1.40 -12.88
CA ARG A 290 -6.02 1.10 -12.19
C ARG A 290 -4.89 0.81 -13.16
N ALA A 291 -5.14 0.02 -14.20
CA ALA A 291 -4.14 -0.30 -15.21
C ALA A 291 -3.64 0.94 -15.94
N ALA A 292 -4.53 1.88 -16.26
CA ALA A 292 -4.17 3.13 -16.91
C ALA A 292 -3.23 4.01 -16.06
N SER A 293 -3.31 3.94 -14.72
CA SER A 293 -2.43 4.70 -13.84
C SER A 293 -1.00 4.14 -13.79
N TRP A 294 -0.83 2.83 -13.99
CA TRP A 294 0.52 2.22 -14.02
C TRP A 294 1.29 2.55 -15.31
N THR A 295 0.59 2.88 -16.40
CA THR A 295 1.19 3.30 -17.68
C THR A 295 1.47 4.79 -17.74
N LYS A 296 0.65 5.63 -17.07
CA LYS A 296 0.79 7.10 -17.09
C LYS A 296 1.99 7.64 -16.32
N SER A 297 2.53 6.89 -15.37
CA SER A 297 3.73 7.32 -14.60
C SER A 297 4.99 7.47 -15.46
N GLY A 298 4.94 7.15 -16.75
CA GLY A 298 6.04 7.31 -17.72
C GLY A 298 5.98 8.57 -18.59
N ASP A 299 4.80 9.18 -18.79
CA ASP A 299 4.60 10.22 -19.84
C ASP A 299 4.28 11.63 -19.32
N ASP A 300 3.87 11.82 -18.07
CA ASP A 300 3.32 13.12 -17.61
C ASP A 300 4.35 14.08 -16.97
N GLN A 301 5.66 13.92 -17.24
CA GLN A 301 6.70 14.87 -16.87
C GLN A 301 7.66 15.15 -18.05
N ARG A 302 7.11 15.56 -19.19
CA ARG A 302 7.88 16.27 -20.22
C ARG A 302 7.47 17.72 -20.30
#